data_becb36c7e9b70e00cb7fb0baa76505c3
#
_entry.id   becb36c7e9b70e00cb7fb0baa76505c3
#
_cell.length_a   1.000
_cell.length_b   1.000
_cell.length_c   1.000
_cell.angle_alpha   90.00
_cell.angle_beta   90.00
_cell.angle_gamma   90.00
#
_symmetry.space_group_name_H-M   'P 1'
#
loop_
_entity.id
_entity.type
_entity.pdbx_description
1 polymer ?
#
loop_
_entity_poly.entity_id
_entity_poly.type
_entity_poly.pdbx_seq_one_letter_code
_entity_poly.pdbx_strand_id
1 'polypeptide(L)'
;VSLGPAEIDRWDPADVRTVSAAATARAESAAAVSAALTRLPAIPEWSGIAARAAADAIELTRQTLDAHAEQARAIARAADRAADAIDRLKSQLRLLDEDARSADMKIDRVTGTVLPDTEFRGTTTQFDSEADPLSTRLDEIVAEANEIDSELAEAISQADHRSAVPSSAAGPVAPDDRKTWWDSLTQMAKAELLEHNPEAIGNCEGIPVADRSTANLRVLHHDLNRIDRVAADNGISVAEVMAAPEKFGLNSTDLIRY
;
A
#
# COMPACT_ATOMS: atom_id res chain seq x y z
N VAL A 1 6.10 4.29 17.62
CA VAL A 1 7.26 5.20 17.79
C VAL A 1 6.69 6.59 17.74
N SER A 2 6.88 7.41 18.78
CA SER A 2 6.44 8.81 18.76
C SER A 2 7.42 9.62 17.90
N LEU A 3 6.87 10.44 17.01
CA LEU A 3 7.66 11.39 16.22
C LEU A 3 8.26 12.45 17.13
N GLY A 4 9.43 12.96 16.74
CA GLY A 4 10.08 14.08 17.41
C GLY A 4 10.30 15.26 16.45
N PRO A 5 10.75 16.43 16.96
CA PRO A 5 10.97 17.61 16.12
C PRO A 5 11.97 17.38 14.99
N ALA A 6 12.97 16.51 15.19
CA ALA A 6 13.97 16.16 14.16
C ALA A 6 13.37 15.39 12.99
N GLU A 7 12.36 14.56 13.23
CA GLU A 7 11.63 13.84 12.19
C GLU A 7 10.78 14.81 11.37
N ILE A 8 10.10 15.76 12.02
CA ILE A 8 9.26 16.78 11.34
C ILE A 8 10.13 17.64 10.41
N ASP A 9 11.35 17.99 10.81
CA ASP A 9 12.26 18.76 9.96
C ASP A 9 12.65 18.04 8.68
N ARG A 10 12.69 16.68 8.70
CA ARG A 10 13.03 15.86 7.54
C ARG A 10 11.87 15.67 6.56
N TRP A 11 10.65 15.91 6.98
CA TRP A 11 9.51 15.78 6.12
C TRP A 11 9.58 16.79 4.96
N ASP A 12 9.34 16.29 3.77
CA ASP A 12 9.23 17.15 2.58
C ASP A 12 7.78 17.13 2.07
N PRO A 13 7.05 18.24 2.20
CA PRO A 13 5.68 18.32 1.68
C PRO A 13 5.61 18.16 0.15
N ALA A 14 6.71 18.42 -0.57
CA ALA A 14 6.76 18.22 -2.02
C ALA A 14 6.74 16.72 -2.39
N ASP A 15 7.42 15.88 -1.60
CA ASP A 15 7.39 14.43 -1.79
C ASP A 15 5.96 13.90 -1.57
N VAL A 16 5.28 14.38 -0.54
CA VAL A 16 3.89 13.98 -0.25
C VAL A 16 2.93 14.46 -1.36
N ARG A 17 3.12 15.65 -1.92
CA ARG A 17 2.37 16.13 -3.09
C ARG A 17 2.63 15.29 -4.34
N THR A 18 3.83 14.75 -4.49
CA THR A 18 4.14 13.82 -5.59
C THR A 18 3.31 12.54 -5.48
N VAL A 19 3.11 12.03 -4.26
CA VAL A 19 2.20 10.88 -4.01
C VAL A 19 0.76 11.24 -4.37
N SER A 20 0.27 12.43 -3.98
CA SER A 20 -1.07 12.91 -4.36
C SER A 20 -1.24 12.97 -5.88
N ALA A 21 -0.29 13.55 -6.59
CA ALA A 21 -0.32 13.64 -8.06
C ALA A 21 -0.34 12.25 -8.72
N ALA A 22 0.47 11.31 -8.25
CA ALA A 22 0.50 9.94 -8.75
C ALA A 22 -0.83 9.21 -8.50
N ALA A 23 -1.41 9.36 -7.31
CA ALA A 23 -2.71 8.78 -6.97
C ALA A 23 -3.85 9.38 -7.82
N THR A 24 -3.82 10.69 -8.07
CA THR A 24 -4.77 11.37 -8.97
C THR A 24 -4.68 10.83 -10.38
N ALA A 25 -3.48 10.72 -10.95
CA ALA A 25 -3.27 10.18 -12.30
C ALA A 25 -3.76 8.72 -12.40
N ARG A 26 -3.56 7.91 -11.36
CA ARG A 26 -4.09 6.53 -11.29
C ARG A 26 -5.61 6.51 -11.28
N ALA A 27 -6.24 7.40 -10.52
CA ALA A 27 -7.70 7.52 -10.46
C ALA A 27 -8.30 7.90 -11.81
N GLU A 28 -7.70 8.88 -12.49
CA GLU A 28 -8.10 9.31 -13.83
C GLU A 28 -7.96 8.19 -14.87
N SER A 29 -6.85 7.46 -14.81
CA SER A 29 -6.62 6.31 -15.70
C SER A 29 -7.65 5.21 -15.50
N ALA A 30 -7.95 4.84 -14.26
CA ALA A 30 -8.97 3.84 -13.94
C ALA A 30 -10.37 4.29 -14.41
N ALA A 31 -10.74 5.54 -14.16
CA ALA A 31 -12.01 6.11 -14.60
C ALA A 31 -12.11 6.18 -16.13
N ALA A 32 -11.02 6.51 -16.82
CA ALA A 32 -10.99 6.55 -18.28
C ALA A 32 -11.20 5.15 -18.90
N VAL A 33 -10.58 4.11 -18.33
CA VAL A 33 -10.78 2.72 -18.76
C VAL A 33 -12.21 2.26 -18.48
N SER A 34 -12.76 2.56 -17.29
CA SER A 34 -14.16 2.28 -16.96
C SER A 34 -15.12 2.90 -17.97
N ALA A 35 -14.91 4.18 -18.29
CA ALA A 35 -15.69 4.90 -19.30
C ALA A 35 -15.54 4.32 -20.73
N ALA A 36 -14.34 3.81 -21.07
CA ALA A 36 -14.11 3.14 -22.35
C ALA A 36 -14.88 1.82 -22.45
N LEU A 37 -14.92 1.03 -21.36
CA LEU A 37 -15.71 -0.21 -21.30
C LEU A 37 -17.21 0.04 -21.51
N THR A 38 -17.74 1.16 -21.01
CA THR A 38 -19.15 1.54 -21.24
C THR A 38 -19.46 1.85 -22.70
N ARG A 39 -18.45 2.25 -23.50
CA ARG A 39 -18.59 2.61 -24.92
C ARG A 39 -18.30 1.45 -25.86
N LEU A 40 -18.01 0.26 -25.35
CA LEU A 40 -17.79 -0.90 -26.21
C LEU A 40 -19.05 -1.13 -27.07
N PRO A 41 -18.89 -1.26 -28.42
CA PRO A 41 -20.04 -1.48 -29.28
C PRO A 41 -20.66 -2.83 -28.93
N ALA A 42 -21.98 -2.83 -28.73
CA ALA A 42 -22.73 -4.07 -28.70
C ALA A 42 -22.54 -4.81 -30.04
N ILE A 43 -22.18 -6.08 -29.99
CA ILE A 43 -22.10 -6.91 -31.18
C ILE A 43 -23.54 -7.37 -31.49
N PRO A 44 -24.22 -6.81 -32.51
CA PRO A 44 -25.65 -6.98 -32.69
C PRO A 44 -26.08 -8.46 -32.88
N GLU A 45 -25.17 -9.26 -33.42
CA GLU A 45 -25.42 -10.68 -33.70
C GLU A 45 -25.07 -11.61 -32.57
N TRP A 46 -24.46 -11.07 -31.48
CA TRP A 46 -24.04 -11.86 -30.36
C TRP A 46 -25.09 -11.94 -29.27
N SER A 47 -25.67 -13.11 -29.10
CA SER A 47 -26.75 -13.38 -28.16
C SER A 47 -26.56 -14.69 -27.40
N GLY A 48 -27.41 -14.93 -26.42
CA GLY A 48 -27.38 -16.16 -25.64
C GLY A 48 -26.59 -16.06 -24.34
N ILE A 49 -26.24 -17.22 -23.76
CA ILE A 49 -25.59 -17.31 -22.43
C ILE A 49 -24.21 -16.66 -22.45
N ALA A 50 -23.41 -16.90 -23.49
CA ALA A 50 -22.05 -16.35 -23.58
C ALA A 50 -22.05 -14.81 -23.70
N ALA A 51 -22.99 -14.24 -24.45
CA ALA A 51 -23.11 -12.79 -24.56
C ALA A 51 -23.47 -12.14 -23.21
N ARG A 52 -24.39 -12.76 -22.47
CA ARG A 52 -24.75 -12.29 -21.11
C ARG A 52 -23.57 -12.40 -20.16
N ALA A 53 -22.86 -13.54 -20.13
CA ALA A 53 -21.70 -13.72 -19.28
C ALA A 53 -20.59 -12.69 -19.57
N ALA A 54 -20.38 -12.33 -20.85
CA ALA A 54 -19.43 -11.29 -21.21
C ALA A 54 -19.89 -9.89 -20.76
N ALA A 55 -21.18 -9.56 -20.90
CA ALA A 55 -21.73 -8.29 -20.42
C ALA A 55 -21.60 -8.17 -18.90
N ASP A 56 -21.90 -9.24 -18.15
CA ASP A 56 -21.76 -9.28 -16.70
C ASP A 56 -20.29 -9.11 -16.28
N ALA A 57 -19.33 -9.75 -16.99
CA ALA A 57 -17.90 -9.60 -16.73
C ALA A 57 -17.40 -8.18 -17.00
N ILE A 58 -17.87 -7.53 -18.08
CA ILE A 58 -17.55 -6.13 -18.39
C ILE A 58 -18.09 -5.21 -17.29
N GLU A 59 -19.33 -5.41 -16.86
CA GLU A 59 -19.94 -4.59 -15.80
C GLU A 59 -19.19 -4.76 -14.47
N LEU A 60 -18.81 -5.98 -14.09
CA LEU A 60 -18.02 -6.25 -12.90
C LEU A 60 -16.63 -5.57 -12.97
N THR A 61 -15.97 -5.66 -14.13
CA THR A 61 -14.68 -4.98 -14.35
C THR A 61 -14.82 -3.47 -14.22
N ARG A 62 -15.89 -2.89 -14.77
CA ARG A 62 -16.18 -1.47 -14.68
C ARG A 62 -16.39 -1.04 -13.22
N GLN A 63 -17.19 -1.77 -12.45
CA GLN A 63 -17.43 -1.49 -11.03
C GLN A 63 -16.12 -1.53 -10.21
N THR A 64 -15.22 -2.45 -10.52
CA THR A 64 -13.91 -2.52 -9.86
C THR A 64 -13.03 -1.35 -10.22
N LEU A 65 -12.98 -0.95 -11.49
CA LEU A 65 -12.23 0.23 -11.90
C LEU A 65 -12.76 1.51 -11.25
N ASP A 66 -14.09 1.65 -11.14
CA ASP A 66 -14.71 2.76 -10.43
C ASP A 66 -14.32 2.78 -8.95
N ALA A 67 -14.33 1.61 -8.28
CA ALA A 67 -13.91 1.47 -6.90
C ALA A 67 -12.40 1.84 -6.72
N HIS A 68 -11.54 1.36 -7.61
CA HIS A 68 -10.12 1.73 -7.60
C HIS A 68 -9.89 3.22 -7.83
N ALA A 69 -10.68 3.84 -8.71
CA ALA A 69 -10.61 5.29 -8.93
C ALA A 69 -10.98 6.07 -7.66
N GLU A 70 -12.04 5.65 -6.95
CA GLU A 70 -12.43 6.29 -5.69
C GLU A 70 -11.39 6.10 -4.58
N GLN A 71 -10.79 4.93 -4.47
CA GLN A 71 -9.70 4.67 -3.52
C GLN A 71 -8.48 5.56 -3.79
N ALA A 72 -8.06 5.62 -5.05
CA ALA A 72 -6.93 6.45 -5.45
C ALA A 72 -7.20 7.94 -5.18
N ARG A 73 -8.44 8.43 -5.43
CA ARG A 73 -8.84 9.79 -5.05
C ARG A 73 -8.82 10.02 -3.55
N ALA A 74 -9.18 9.02 -2.74
CA ALA A 74 -9.14 9.14 -1.29
C ALA A 74 -7.70 9.30 -0.79
N ILE A 75 -6.76 8.51 -1.33
CA ILE A 75 -5.32 8.63 -1.03
C ILE A 75 -4.81 10.01 -1.46
N ALA A 76 -5.14 10.46 -2.68
CA ALA A 76 -4.73 11.76 -3.18
C ALA A 76 -5.15 12.90 -2.24
N ARG A 77 -6.43 12.91 -1.84
CA ARG A 77 -6.95 13.91 -0.89
C ARG A 77 -6.28 13.85 0.49
N ALA A 78 -5.97 12.64 0.99
CA ALA A 78 -5.27 12.50 2.26
C ALA A 78 -3.83 13.02 2.17
N ALA A 79 -3.12 12.70 1.08
CA ALA A 79 -1.76 13.18 0.84
C ALA A 79 -1.72 14.72 0.69
N ASP A 80 -2.66 15.34 -0.03
CA ASP A 80 -2.73 16.80 -0.13
C ASP A 80 -2.93 17.47 1.24
N ARG A 81 -3.88 16.94 2.04
CA ARG A 81 -4.09 17.48 3.41
C ARG A 81 -2.86 17.31 4.28
N ALA A 82 -2.18 16.16 4.20
CA ALA A 82 -0.95 15.93 4.94
C ALA A 82 0.17 16.88 4.50
N ALA A 83 0.36 17.12 3.21
CA ALA A 83 1.34 18.07 2.70
C ALA A 83 1.10 19.49 3.20
N ASP A 84 -0.15 19.96 3.16
CA ASP A 84 -0.53 21.29 3.67
C ASP A 84 -0.36 21.40 5.19
N ALA A 85 -0.62 20.31 5.92
CA ALA A 85 -0.41 20.25 7.36
C ALA A 85 1.09 20.29 7.71
N ILE A 86 1.94 19.55 6.96
CA ILE A 86 3.40 19.59 7.11
C ILE A 86 3.94 21.01 6.90
N ASP A 87 3.47 21.74 5.89
CA ASP A 87 3.87 23.13 5.67
C ASP A 87 3.52 24.02 6.85
N ARG A 88 2.34 23.85 7.45
CA ARG A 88 1.93 24.58 8.66
C ARG A 88 2.82 24.23 9.85
N LEU A 89 3.05 22.93 10.12
CA LEU A 89 3.91 22.49 11.21
C LEU A 89 5.34 23.05 11.09
N LYS A 90 5.93 23.00 9.90
CA LYS A 90 7.26 23.56 9.66
C LYS A 90 7.29 25.08 9.88
N SER A 91 6.21 25.77 9.59
CA SER A 91 6.07 27.19 9.87
C SER A 91 5.93 27.48 11.37
N GLN A 92 5.14 26.69 12.09
CA GLN A 92 4.99 26.78 13.55
C GLN A 92 6.32 26.51 14.26
N LEU A 93 7.07 25.47 13.84
CA LEU A 93 8.40 25.18 14.38
C LEU A 93 9.39 26.33 14.17
N ARG A 94 9.38 26.98 13.00
CA ARG A 94 10.25 28.13 12.75
C ARG A 94 9.89 29.31 13.65
N LEU A 95 8.60 29.61 13.82
CA LEU A 95 8.14 30.67 14.73
C LEU A 95 8.51 30.34 16.17
N LEU A 96 8.39 29.07 16.59
CA LEU A 96 8.78 28.65 17.92
C LEU A 96 10.29 28.81 18.16
N ASP A 97 11.12 28.54 17.15
CA ASP A 97 12.56 28.79 17.22
C ASP A 97 12.91 30.30 17.33
N GLU A 98 12.15 31.15 16.66
CA GLU A 98 12.32 32.59 16.75
C GLU A 98 11.94 33.11 18.15
N ASP A 99 10.84 32.62 18.71
CA ASP A 99 10.39 32.91 20.06
C ASP A 99 11.42 32.43 21.10
N ALA A 100 11.92 31.20 20.96
CA ALA A 100 12.96 30.65 21.85
C ALA A 100 14.24 31.52 21.82
N ARG A 101 14.72 31.88 20.62
CA ARG A 101 15.90 32.74 20.49
C ARG A 101 15.68 34.13 21.09
N SER A 102 14.47 34.67 20.99
CA SER A 102 14.13 35.96 21.59
C SER A 102 14.16 35.95 23.13
N ALA A 103 14.03 34.75 23.70
CA ALA A 103 14.13 34.50 25.15
C ALA A 103 15.52 33.94 25.57
N ASP A 104 16.54 34.04 24.73
CA ASP A 104 17.88 33.48 24.92
C ASP A 104 17.84 31.95 25.18
N MET A 105 16.92 31.28 24.50
CA MET A 105 16.71 29.82 24.55
C MET A 105 16.86 29.18 23.17
N LYS A 106 16.99 27.85 23.16
CA LYS A 106 17.01 27.04 21.95
C LYS A 106 16.22 25.75 22.14
N ILE A 107 15.71 25.22 21.03
CA ILE A 107 15.03 23.93 20.98
C ILE A 107 16.02 22.87 20.50
N ASP A 108 16.28 21.87 21.36
CA ASP A 108 17.01 20.69 20.96
C ASP A 108 16.08 19.77 20.13
N ARG A 109 16.37 19.65 18.85
CA ARG A 109 15.57 18.87 17.90
C ARG A 109 15.63 17.38 18.16
N VAL A 110 16.70 16.89 18.77
CA VAL A 110 16.90 15.46 19.03
C VAL A 110 16.10 15.01 20.25
N THR A 111 16.18 15.80 21.32
CA THR A 111 15.50 15.48 22.59
C THR A 111 14.09 16.04 22.67
N GLY A 112 13.74 17.03 21.83
CA GLY A 112 12.47 17.73 21.92
C GLY A 112 12.36 18.59 23.18
N THR A 113 13.47 19.17 23.66
CA THR A 113 13.50 19.96 24.90
C THR A 113 13.93 21.38 24.62
N VAL A 114 13.38 22.32 25.40
CA VAL A 114 13.84 23.70 25.44
C VAL A 114 15.02 23.81 26.36
N LEU A 115 16.12 24.37 25.90
CA LEU A 115 17.37 24.53 26.64
C LEU A 115 17.76 26.03 26.68
N PRO A 116 18.47 26.49 27.75
CA PRO A 116 19.03 27.83 27.74
C PRO A 116 20.12 27.92 26.66
N ASP A 117 20.17 29.06 25.97
CA ASP A 117 21.29 29.34 25.08
C ASP A 117 22.48 29.91 25.88
N THR A 118 23.63 30.03 25.23
CA THR A 118 24.89 30.47 25.87
C THR A 118 24.79 31.91 26.45
N GLU A 119 23.85 32.74 25.99
CA GLU A 119 23.63 34.08 26.42
C GLU A 119 22.62 34.24 27.56
N PHE A 120 21.90 33.16 27.92
CA PHE A 120 20.91 33.19 28.99
C PHE A 120 21.56 33.56 30.34
N ARG A 121 21.11 34.65 30.94
CA ARG A 121 21.65 35.17 32.22
C ARG A 121 20.62 35.17 33.34
N GLY A 122 19.48 34.52 33.13
CA GLY A 122 18.41 34.42 34.11
C GLY A 122 18.68 33.38 35.19
N THR A 123 17.81 33.38 36.19
CA THR A 123 17.79 32.33 37.23
C THR A 123 17.08 31.07 36.71
N THR A 124 17.26 29.94 37.39
CA THR A 124 16.52 28.70 37.04
C THR A 124 15.00 28.89 37.04
N THR A 125 14.47 29.65 38.01
CA THR A 125 13.05 29.95 38.11
C THR A 125 12.56 30.81 36.91
N GLN A 126 13.37 31.74 36.42
CA GLN A 126 13.05 32.52 35.22
C GLN A 126 13.07 31.60 33.96
N PHE A 127 14.10 30.78 33.86
CA PHE A 127 14.18 29.81 32.77
C PHE A 127 12.94 28.92 32.72
N ASP A 128 12.56 28.27 33.84
CA ASP A 128 11.39 27.42 33.90
C ASP A 128 10.11 28.15 33.49
N SER A 129 9.92 29.40 33.99
CA SER A 129 8.75 30.20 33.64
C SER A 129 8.64 30.59 32.16
N GLU A 130 9.76 30.79 31.48
CA GLU A 130 9.81 31.14 30.07
C GLU A 130 9.88 29.92 29.14
N ALA A 131 10.48 28.80 29.61
CA ALA A 131 10.57 27.53 28.87
C ALA A 131 9.26 26.78 28.84
N ASP A 132 8.45 26.82 29.92
CA ASP A 132 7.19 26.06 29.99
C ASP A 132 6.22 26.35 28.83
N PRO A 133 5.92 27.61 28.44
CA PRO A 133 5.04 27.87 27.32
C PRO A 133 5.63 27.44 25.96
N LEU A 134 6.96 27.49 25.81
CA LEU A 134 7.65 27.03 24.61
C LEU A 134 7.59 25.51 24.51
N SER A 135 7.80 24.82 25.62
CA SER A 135 7.71 23.36 25.71
C SER A 135 6.29 22.88 25.42
N THR A 136 5.29 23.53 25.99
CA THR A 136 3.87 23.22 25.72
C THR A 136 3.54 23.35 24.23
N ARG A 137 3.97 24.43 23.58
CA ARG A 137 3.76 24.62 22.14
C ARG A 137 4.52 23.58 21.30
N LEU A 138 5.72 23.17 21.73
CA LEU A 138 6.47 22.13 21.06
C LEU A 138 5.74 20.79 21.14
N ASP A 139 5.21 20.46 22.32
CA ASP A 139 4.43 19.22 22.53
C ASP A 139 3.15 19.20 21.66
N GLU A 140 2.47 20.35 21.52
CA GLU A 140 1.31 20.51 20.64
C GLU A 140 1.69 20.26 19.17
N ILE A 141 2.81 20.82 18.69
CA ILE A 141 3.32 20.61 17.33
C ILE A 141 3.64 19.13 17.08
N VAL A 142 4.28 18.46 18.05
CA VAL A 142 4.60 17.04 17.95
C VAL A 142 3.33 16.18 17.98
N ALA A 143 2.35 16.54 18.79
CA ALA A 143 1.05 15.85 18.83
C ALA A 143 0.32 15.98 17.48
N GLU A 144 0.24 17.17 16.90
CA GLU A 144 -0.34 17.42 15.57
C GLU A 144 0.41 16.61 14.48
N ALA A 145 1.74 16.53 14.55
CA ALA A 145 2.54 15.72 13.62
C ALA A 145 2.19 14.22 13.68
N ASN A 146 2.04 13.68 14.89
CA ASN A 146 1.64 12.27 15.07
C ASN A 146 0.21 12.01 14.55
N GLU A 147 -0.70 12.97 14.67
CA GLU A 147 -2.05 12.87 14.14
C GLU A 147 -2.05 12.83 12.61
N ILE A 148 -1.29 13.71 11.96
CA ILE A 148 -1.15 13.75 10.49
C ILE A 148 -0.57 12.44 9.96
N ASP A 149 0.47 11.90 10.59
CA ASP A 149 1.08 10.62 10.21
C ASP A 149 0.07 9.49 10.31
N SER A 150 -0.68 9.45 11.42
CA SER A 150 -1.70 8.45 11.67
C SER A 150 -2.87 8.53 10.67
N GLU A 151 -3.34 9.74 10.34
CA GLU A 151 -4.42 9.95 9.37
C GLU A 151 -4.01 9.52 7.96
N LEU A 152 -2.78 9.83 7.56
CA LEU A 152 -2.27 9.43 6.25
C LEU A 152 -2.09 7.90 6.18
N ALA A 153 -1.51 7.30 7.22
CA ALA A 153 -1.35 5.86 7.31
C ALA A 153 -2.69 5.13 7.29
N GLU A 154 -3.71 5.65 8.00
CA GLU A 154 -5.05 5.09 8.00
C GLU A 154 -5.71 5.19 6.62
N ALA A 155 -5.59 6.32 5.92
CA ALA A 155 -6.14 6.50 4.58
C ALA A 155 -5.52 5.52 3.57
N ILE A 156 -4.22 5.28 3.65
CA ILE A 156 -3.52 4.29 2.82
C ILE A 156 -4.00 2.88 3.17
N SER A 157 -4.06 2.55 4.45
CA SER A 157 -4.50 1.24 4.94
C SER A 157 -5.95 0.94 4.55
N GLN A 158 -6.86 1.91 4.68
CA GLN A 158 -8.26 1.75 4.27
C GLN A 158 -8.40 1.54 2.75
N ALA A 159 -7.57 2.18 1.95
CA ALA A 159 -7.53 1.95 0.52
C ALA A 159 -7.02 0.54 0.19
N ASP A 160 -5.99 0.10 0.90
CA ASP A 160 -5.42 -1.24 0.76
C ASP A 160 -6.42 -2.32 1.19
N HIS A 161 -7.09 -2.15 2.32
CA HIS A 161 -8.14 -3.07 2.79
C HIS A 161 -9.37 -3.15 1.88
N ARG A 162 -9.73 -2.08 1.19
CA ARG A 162 -10.82 -2.10 0.19
C ARG A 162 -10.38 -2.73 -1.13
N SER A 163 -9.07 -2.69 -1.44
CA SER A 163 -8.44 -3.43 -2.54
C SER A 163 -8.10 -4.85 -2.14
N ALA A 164 -7.95 -5.11 -0.86
CA ALA A 164 -7.60 -6.42 -0.37
C ALA A 164 -8.78 -7.37 -0.55
N VAL A 165 -8.70 -8.13 -1.59
CA VAL A 165 -8.95 -9.56 -1.46
C VAL A 165 -8.29 -9.98 -0.14
N PRO A 166 -9.03 -10.63 0.78
CA PRO A 166 -8.51 -10.87 2.12
C PRO A 166 -7.10 -11.44 2.05
N SER A 167 -6.15 -10.73 2.70
CA SER A 167 -4.71 -11.04 2.70
C SER A 167 -4.39 -12.40 3.34
N SER A 168 -5.39 -13.07 3.90
CA SER A 168 -5.37 -14.49 4.20
C SER A 168 -5.57 -15.27 2.90
N ALA A 169 -4.51 -15.45 2.15
CA ALA A 169 -4.48 -16.26 0.93
C ALA A 169 -5.01 -17.69 1.11
N ALA A 170 -5.20 -18.13 2.35
CA ALA A 170 -5.70 -19.43 2.73
C ALA A 170 -7.16 -19.44 3.21
N GLY A 171 -7.80 -18.27 3.42
CA GLY A 171 -9.15 -18.23 4.01
C GLY A 171 -9.22 -18.83 5.43
N PRO A 172 -10.41 -19.16 5.92
CA PRO A 172 -10.62 -19.81 7.21
C PRO A 172 -9.90 -21.15 7.34
N VAL A 173 -9.55 -21.55 8.57
CA VAL A 173 -8.76 -22.78 8.81
C VAL A 173 -9.55 -24.06 8.58
N ALA A 174 -10.85 -24.08 8.88
CA ALA A 174 -11.69 -25.27 8.68
C ALA A 174 -12.13 -25.43 7.22
N PRO A 175 -12.12 -26.67 6.65
CA PRO A 175 -12.45 -26.91 5.25
C PRO A 175 -13.87 -26.47 4.84
N ASP A 176 -14.86 -26.67 5.71
CA ASP A 176 -16.25 -26.28 5.44
C ASP A 176 -16.42 -24.74 5.44
N ASP A 177 -15.71 -24.05 6.33
CA ASP A 177 -15.68 -22.58 6.37
C ASP A 177 -14.96 -22.01 5.14
N ARG A 178 -13.94 -22.72 4.64
CA ARG A 178 -13.22 -22.34 3.41
C ARG A 178 -14.09 -22.44 2.17
N LYS A 179 -14.92 -23.48 2.08
CA LYS A 179 -15.86 -23.60 0.98
C LYS A 179 -16.84 -22.43 0.98
N THR A 180 -17.44 -22.14 2.14
CA THR A 180 -18.39 -21.04 2.30
C THR A 180 -17.73 -19.69 2.00
N TRP A 181 -16.51 -19.50 2.50
CA TRP A 181 -15.71 -18.30 2.21
C TRP A 181 -15.42 -18.17 0.70
N TRP A 182 -14.92 -19.24 0.06
CA TRP A 182 -14.64 -19.25 -1.37
C TRP A 182 -15.88 -18.95 -2.21
N ASP A 183 -17.01 -19.58 -1.87
CA ASP A 183 -18.27 -19.38 -2.57
C ASP A 183 -18.81 -17.95 -2.40
N SER A 184 -18.47 -17.27 -1.29
CA SER A 184 -18.84 -15.86 -1.04
C SER A 184 -18.01 -14.86 -1.82
N LEU A 185 -16.84 -15.26 -2.36
CA LEU A 185 -15.98 -14.37 -3.13
C LEU A 185 -16.57 -14.10 -4.51
N THR A 186 -16.38 -12.86 -4.98
CA THR A 186 -16.68 -12.50 -6.36
C THR A 186 -15.76 -13.24 -7.32
N GLN A 187 -16.17 -13.41 -8.57
CA GLN A 187 -15.33 -14.04 -9.60
C GLN A 187 -13.99 -13.31 -9.78
N MET A 188 -13.97 -12.00 -9.61
CA MET A 188 -12.76 -11.20 -9.68
C MET A 188 -11.84 -11.48 -8.50
N ALA A 189 -12.37 -11.52 -7.28
CA ALA A 189 -11.59 -11.87 -6.10
C ALA A 189 -10.98 -13.29 -6.21
N LYS A 190 -11.74 -14.22 -6.77
CA LYS A 190 -11.22 -15.57 -7.08
C LYS A 190 -10.11 -15.54 -8.11
N ALA A 191 -10.30 -14.77 -9.21
CA ALA A 191 -9.29 -14.65 -10.25
C ALA A 191 -8.00 -14.00 -9.73
N GLU A 192 -8.09 -12.99 -8.87
CA GLU A 192 -6.96 -12.31 -8.25
C GLU A 192 -6.20 -13.22 -7.27
N LEU A 193 -6.91 -13.99 -6.46
CA LEU A 193 -6.30 -15.01 -5.59
C LEU A 193 -5.58 -16.10 -6.40
N LEU A 194 -6.19 -16.55 -7.49
CA LEU A 194 -5.59 -17.53 -8.39
C LEU A 194 -4.36 -16.99 -9.12
N GLU A 195 -4.29 -15.67 -9.36
CA GLU A 195 -3.15 -15.02 -10.02
C GLU A 195 -1.99 -14.76 -9.05
N HIS A 196 -2.29 -14.22 -7.86
CA HIS A 196 -1.26 -13.72 -6.96
C HIS A 196 -0.87 -14.72 -5.85
N ASN A 197 -1.75 -15.69 -5.54
CA ASN A 197 -1.54 -16.66 -4.47
C ASN A 197 -1.89 -18.10 -4.91
N PRO A 198 -1.48 -18.55 -6.11
CA PRO A 198 -1.91 -19.82 -6.64
C PRO A 198 -1.46 -21.02 -5.78
N GLU A 199 -0.27 -20.95 -5.16
CA GLU A 199 0.23 -22.02 -4.29
C GLU A 199 -0.67 -22.25 -3.06
N ALA A 200 -1.11 -21.17 -2.42
CA ALA A 200 -2.00 -21.26 -1.27
C ALA A 200 -3.37 -21.84 -1.64
N ILE A 201 -3.91 -21.44 -2.78
CA ILE A 201 -5.21 -21.92 -3.27
C ILE A 201 -5.13 -23.37 -3.75
N GLY A 202 -4.07 -23.75 -4.47
CA GLY A 202 -3.90 -25.08 -5.04
C GLY A 202 -3.85 -26.20 -3.98
N ASN A 203 -3.29 -25.89 -2.81
CA ASN A 203 -3.16 -26.83 -1.69
C ASN A 203 -4.29 -26.71 -0.65
N CYS A 204 -5.31 -25.87 -0.89
CA CYS A 204 -6.32 -25.55 0.11
C CYS A 204 -7.52 -26.53 0.04
N GLU A 205 -7.66 -27.41 1.01
CA GLU A 205 -8.86 -28.24 1.16
C GLU A 205 -10.09 -27.36 1.41
N GLY A 206 -11.23 -27.76 0.84
CA GLY A 206 -12.50 -27.00 0.89
C GLY A 206 -12.72 -26.09 -0.32
N ILE A 207 -11.69 -25.74 -1.09
CA ILE A 207 -11.84 -25.04 -2.37
C ILE A 207 -12.20 -26.05 -3.47
N PRO A 208 -13.13 -25.73 -4.41
CA PRO A 208 -13.51 -26.62 -5.51
C PRO A 208 -12.30 -27.13 -6.29
N VAL A 209 -12.32 -28.39 -6.67
CA VAL A 209 -11.20 -29.07 -7.37
C VAL A 209 -10.82 -28.33 -8.66
N ALA A 210 -11.80 -27.80 -9.40
CA ALA A 210 -11.54 -27.05 -10.64
C ALA A 210 -10.69 -25.80 -10.38
N ASP A 211 -10.98 -25.05 -9.31
CA ASP A 211 -10.24 -23.84 -8.96
C ASP A 211 -8.84 -24.18 -8.44
N ARG A 212 -8.72 -25.24 -7.63
CA ARG A 212 -7.40 -25.75 -7.19
C ARG A 212 -6.54 -26.24 -8.36
N SER A 213 -7.15 -26.92 -9.33
CA SER A 213 -6.44 -27.35 -10.54
C SER A 213 -5.96 -26.16 -11.36
N THR A 214 -6.78 -25.12 -11.49
CA THR A 214 -6.40 -23.85 -12.15
C THR A 214 -5.22 -23.20 -11.43
N ALA A 215 -5.27 -23.13 -10.11
CA ALA A 215 -4.17 -22.61 -9.29
C ALA A 215 -2.88 -23.41 -9.50
N ASN A 216 -2.94 -24.73 -9.42
CA ASN A 216 -1.77 -25.59 -9.60
C ASN A 216 -1.17 -25.50 -11.01
N LEU A 217 -1.99 -25.35 -12.05
CA LEU A 217 -1.52 -25.09 -13.41
C LEU A 217 -0.78 -23.76 -13.53
N ARG A 218 -1.22 -22.72 -12.83
CA ARG A 218 -0.51 -21.42 -12.80
C ARG A 218 0.83 -21.52 -12.10
N VAL A 219 0.91 -22.22 -10.96
CA VAL A 219 2.19 -22.51 -10.30
C VAL A 219 3.13 -23.20 -11.26
N LEU A 220 2.65 -24.26 -11.93
CA LEU A 220 3.45 -25.01 -12.91
C LEU A 220 3.97 -24.09 -14.04
N HIS A 221 3.11 -23.25 -14.64
CA HIS A 221 3.51 -22.32 -15.69
C HIS A 221 4.53 -21.29 -15.20
N HIS A 222 4.37 -20.81 -13.96
CA HIS A 222 5.33 -19.89 -13.37
C HIS A 222 6.71 -20.54 -13.17
N ASP A 223 6.73 -21.76 -12.68
CA ASP A 223 7.97 -22.52 -12.46
C ASP A 223 8.66 -22.86 -13.80
N LEU A 224 7.89 -23.27 -14.82
CA LEU A 224 8.40 -23.48 -16.18
C LEU A 224 9.07 -22.23 -16.75
N ASN A 225 8.38 -21.08 -16.70
CA ASN A 225 8.90 -19.81 -17.17
C ASN A 225 10.15 -19.35 -16.39
N ARG A 226 10.28 -19.75 -15.12
CA ARG A 226 11.45 -19.48 -14.30
C ARG A 226 12.63 -20.33 -14.74
N ILE A 227 12.41 -21.62 -14.98
CA ILE A 227 13.44 -22.55 -15.47
C ILE A 227 13.92 -22.13 -16.86
N ASP A 228 13.01 -21.79 -17.78
CA ASP A 228 13.35 -21.31 -19.11
C ASP A 228 14.20 -20.04 -19.07
N ARG A 229 13.88 -19.08 -18.19
CA ARG A 229 14.68 -17.87 -17.99
C ARG A 229 16.07 -18.19 -17.46
N VAL A 230 16.19 -19.05 -16.44
CA VAL A 230 17.47 -19.49 -15.89
C VAL A 230 18.32 -20.18 -16.96
N ALA A 231 17.75 -21.02 -17.79
CA ALA A 231 18.45 -21.66 -18.90
C ALA A 231 18.96 -20.64 -19.93
N ALA A 232 18.10 -19.69 -20.33
CA ALA A 232 18.44 -18.63 -21.27
C ALA A 232 19.54 -17.68 -20.73
N ASP A 233 19.42 -17.24 -19.48
CA ASP A 233 20.36 -16.32 -18.83
C ASP A 233 21.77 -16.94 -18.68
N ASN A 234 21.84 -18.27 -18.53
CA ASN A 234 23.11 -18.99 -18.40
C ASN A 234 23.59 -19.62 -19.72
N GLY A 235 22.82 -19.52 -20.81
CA GLY A 235 23.18 -20.08 -22.11
C GLY A 235 23.26 -21.59 -22.13
N ILE A 236 22.48 -22.29 -21.28
CA ILE A 236 22.44 -23.75 -21.12
C ILE A 236 21.04 -24.28 -21.46
N SER A 237 20.93 -25.60 -21.59
CA SER A 237 19.63 -26.24 -21.84
C SER A 237 18.80 -26.35 -20.55
N VAL A 238 17.48 -26.39 -20.68
CA VAL A 238 16.56 -26.70 -19.59
C VAL A 238 16.92 -28.00 -18.90
N ALA A 239 17.35 -29.02 -19.66
CA ALA A 239 17.79 -30.31 -19.12
C ALA A 239 19.01 -30.20 -18.18
N GLU A 240 19.93 -29.29 -18.48
CA GLU A 240 21.09 -29.02 -17.63
C GLU A 240 20.70 -28.28 -16.34
N VAL A 241 19.75 -27.33 -16.41
CA VAL A 241 19.19 -26.70 -15.22
C VAL A 241 18.50 -27.72 -14.32
N MET A 242 17.71 -28.61 -14.92
CA MET A 242 16.98 -29.68 -14.22
C MET A 242 17.90 -30.74 -13.60
N ALA A 243 19.08 -30.95 -14.16
CA ALA A 243 20.07 -31.91 -13.63
C ALA A 243 20.79 -31.42 -12.37
N ALA A 244 20.86 -30.11 -12.13
CA ALA A 244 21.52 -29.53 -10.96
C ALA A 244 20.86 -28.18 -10.54
N PRO A 245 19.58 -28.23 -10.16
CA PRO A 245 18.76 -27.03 -9.91
C PRO A 245 19.30 -26.15 -8.77
N GLU A 246 19.90 -26.75 -7.75
CA GLU A 246 20.48 -26.04 -6.61
C GLU A 246 21.64 -25.11 -7.01
N LYS A 247 22.33 -25.36 -8.12
CA LYS A 247 23.38 -24.47 -8.63
C LYS A 247 22.83 -23.15 -9.14
N PHE A 248 21.54 -23.12 -9.48
CA PHE A 248 20.82 -21.98 -10.01
C PHE A 248 19.84 -21.36 -9.01
N GLY A 249 19.94 -21.74 -7.72
CA GLY A 249 19.07 -21.24 -6.66
C GLY A 249 17.62 -21.72 -6.76
N LEU A 250 17.39 -22.83 -7.48
CA LEU A 250 16.10 -23.50 -7.55
C LEU A 250 16.05 -24.59 -6.48
N ASN A 251 14.96 -24.64 -5.71
CA ASN A 251 14.78 -25.69 -4.70
C ASN A 251 14.35 -27.00 -5.36
N SER A 252 14.83 -28.12 -4.83
CA SER A 252 14.39 -29.44 -5.27
C SER A 252 12.89 -29.65 -5.13
N THR A 253 12.23 -28.92 -4.22
CA THR A 253 10.77 -28.91 -4.04
C THR A 253 10.06 -28.28 -5.25
N ASP A 254 10.68 -27.35 -5.93
CA ASP A 254 10.14 -26.68 -7.13
C ASP A 254 10.12 -27.65 -8.33
N LEU A 255 10.91 -28.72 -8.28
CA LEU A 255 11.10 -29.72 -9.34
C LEU A 255 10.30 -31.02 -9.16
N ILE A 256 9.87 -31.34 -7.95
CA ILE A 256 9.08 -32.59 -7.65
C ILE A 256 7.67 -32.46 -8.25
N ARG A 257 7.26 -31.33 -8.74
CA ARG A 257 5.97 -31.12 -9.41
C ARG A 257 5.98 -31.43 -10.92
N TYR A 258 7.12 -31.88 -11.43
CA TYR A 258 7.33 -32.42 -12.77
C TYR A 258 7.37 -33.92 -12.73
#